data_e1590bde872159c664705ae66fee2dfb
#
_entry.id   e1590bde872159c664705ae66fee2dfb
#
_cell.length_a   1.000
_cell.length_b   1.000
_cell.length_c   1.000
_cell.angle_alpha   90.00
_cell.angle_beta   90.00
_cell.angle_gamma   90.00
#
_symmetry.space_group_name_H-M   'P 1'
#
loop_
_entity.id
_entity.type
_entity.pdbx_description
1 polymer ?
#
loop_
_entity_poly.entity_id
_entity_poly.type
_entity_poly.pdbx_seq_one_letter_code
_entity_poly.pdbx_strand_id
1 'polypeptide(L)'
;ESSEENTDADSDTAESADASEEDSSEDEQETRTVEKTLTIYVGDETGDDRYVKVDDSKEVYTITKDSLTDILDSTISDFYSLTVNYVSVNDLDSLEIKSDDGDHTVDVVRETVKAEDEEESDTDTDTSDEENTDESSAETSDESSADVDSSDETTSDTTTTSYELDGEELDESAFTTFYNKLINMTAQERLTEEYTPDGEAAYTFLFKDTDGNETTAEYYEYDTNFYAAVVGDKVYLVNKMNVKELNDAYQDMINR
;
A
#
# COMPACT_ATOMS: atom_id res chain seq x y z
N GLU A 1 14.48 58.54 -41.07
CA GLU A 1 13.74 58.28 -42.32
C GLU A 1 13.21 56.86 -42.23
N SER A 2 11.95 56.78 -41.87
CA SER A 2 10.77 56.58 -42.75
C SER A 2 10.66 55.12 -43.15
N SER A 3 9.59 54.42 -43.02
CA SER A 3 8.15 54.59 -42.86
C SER A 3 7.58 53.18 -42.79
N GLU A 4 6.63 52.88 -41.91
CA GLU A 4 5.22 52.58 -42.20
C GLU A 4 4.96 51.47 -43.21
N GLU A 5 4.05 50.57 -43.09
CA GLU A 5 2.62 50.56 -42.78
C GLU A 5 2.14 49.09 -42.64
N ASN A 6 1.45 48.74 -41.63
CA ASN A 6 0.05 48.43 -41.40
C ASN A 6 -0.73 47.87 -42.61
N THR A 7 -1.39 46.74 -42.44
CA THR A 7 -2.82 46.57 -42.81
C THR A 7 -3.46 45.35 -42.18
N ASP A 8 -4.56 45.64 -41.48
CA ASP A 8 -5.68 44.79 -41.10
C ASP A 8 -6.40 44.12 -42.27
N ALA A 9 -7.11 43.06 -41.99
CA ALA A 9 -8.49 42.74 -42.43
C ALA A 9 -8.81 41.30 -42.00
N ASP A 10 -9.58 41.07 -40.98
CA ASP A 10 -11.03 40.97 -40.80
C ASP A 10 -11.80 40.28 -41.93
N SER A 11 -12.54 39.23 -41.58
CA SER A 11 -13.88 38.89 -42.01
C SER A 11 -14.12 37.36 -41.83
N ASP A 12 -14.76 36.93 -40.78
CA ASP A 12 -16.21 36.69 -40.60
C ASP A 12 -16.86 35.81 -41.67
N THR A 13 -17.53 34.78 -41.24
CA THR A 13 -18.87 34.31 -41.55
C THR A 13 -19.01 32.80 -41.49
N ALA A 14 -19.61 32.32 -40.41
CA ALA A 14 -20.84 31.58 -40.21
C ALA A 14 -21.20 30.34 -41.06
N GLU A 15 -21.71 29.40 -40.28
CA GLU A 15 -22.86 28.50 -40.48
C GLU A 15 -22.70 27.25 -41.35
N SER A 16 -22.86 26.07 -40.82
CA SER A 16 -24.13 25.40 -40.61
C SER A 16 -23.96 23.94 -40.28
N ALA A 17 -24.62 23.50 -39.25
CA ALA A 17 -25.17 22.23 -38.88
C ALA A 17 -25.11 21.06 -39.89
N ASP A 18 -24.83 19.84 -39.41
CA ASP A 18 -25.80 18.76 -39.22
C ASP A 18 -25.18 17.41 -38.82
N ALA A 19 -25.81 16.82 -37.82
CA ALA A 19 -26.07 15.45 -37.54
C ALA A 19 -24.94 14.39 -37.39
N SER A 20 -24.80 14.01 -36.13
CA SER A 20 -24.82 12.63 -35.62
C SER A 20 -24.09 11.54 -36.40
N GLU A 21 -23.08 10.99 -35.76
CA GLU A 21 -22.96 9.55 -35.55
C GLU A 21 -22.20 9.32 -34.24
N GLU A 22 -22.87 8.68 -33.30
CA GLU A 22 -22.29 8.15 -32.08
C GLU A 22 -21.33 7.02 -32.47
N ASP A 23 -20.04 7.26 -32.34
CA ASP A 23 -19.03 6.21 -32.29
C ASP A 23 -18.40 6.26 -30.91
N SER A 24 -18.91 5.38 -30.03
CA SER A 24 -18.34 5.09 -28.74
C SER A 24 -17.06 4.29 -28.94
N SER A 25 -15.98 4.97 -29.23
CA SER A 25 -14.64 4.42 -29.09
C SER A 25 -14.24 4.58 -27.62
N GLU A 26 -14.19 3.48 -26.90
CA GLU A 26 -13.51 3.35 -25.61
C GLU A 26 -12.05 3.80 -25.82
N ASP A 27 -11.79 5.04 -25.40
CA ASP A 27 -10.46 5.62 -25.40
C ASP A 27 -9.69 4.95 -24.25
N GLU A 28 -9.10 3.79 -24.52
CA GLU A 28 -8.09 3.22 -23.64
C GLU A 28 -6.95 4.25 -23.54
N GLN A 29 -7.00 5.07 -22.50
CA GLN A 29 -5.91 5.97 -22.16
C GLN A 29 -4.69 5.10 -21.81
N GLU A 30 -3.89 4.78 -22.81
CA GLU A 30 -2.54 4.27 -22.60
C GLU A 30 -1.78 5.28 -21.74
N THR A 31 -1.64 4.98 -20.44
CA THR A 31 -0.81 5.76 -19.53
C THR A 31 0.64 5.58 -19.94
N ARG A 32 1.14 6.53 -20.71
CA ARG A 32 2.54 6.56 -21.12
C ARG A 32 3.36 7.14 -20.00
N THR A 33 4.20 6.32 -19.39
CA THR A 33 5.23 6.78 -18.44
C THR A 33 6.28 7.58 -19.21
N VAL A 34 6.38 8.86 -18.94
CA VAL A 34 7.41 9.75 -19.50
C VAL A 34 8.46 9.98 -18.42
N GLU A 35 9.63 9.41 -18.61
CA GLU A 35 10.79 9.74 -17.78
C GLU A 35 11.30 11.13 -18.16
N LYS A 36 11.36 12.03 -17.19
CA LYS A 36 11.91 13.37 -17.37
C LYS A 36 13.04 13.57 -16.36
N THR A 37 14.23 13.82 -16.88
CA THR A 37 15.39 14.16 -16.04
C THR A 37 15.48 15.68 -15.92
N LEU A 38 15.64 16.17 -14.70
CA LEU A 38 15.92 17.55 -14.37
C LEU A 38 17.29 17.63 -13.70
N THR A 39 18.20 18.40 -14.26
CA THR A 39 19.53 18.60 -13.68
C THR A 39 19.60 19.97 -13.01
N ILE A 40 19.93 19.98 -11.73
CA ILE A 40 20.14 21.22 -10.97
C ILE A 40 21.62 21.33 -10.63
N TYR A 41 22.24 22.41 -11.08
CA TYR A 41 23.62 22.77 -10.76
C TYR A 41 23.62 23.68 -9.53
N VAL A 42 24.36 23.30 -8.50
CA VAL A 42 24.54 24.08 -7.26
C VAL A 42 25.93 24.70 -7.33
N GLY A 43 25.98 26.03 -7.28
CA GLY A 43 27.20 26.82 -7.34
C GLY A 43 27.66 27.31 -5.98
N ASP A 44 28.50 28.32 -5.99
CA ASP A 44 29.12 28.93 -4.82
C ASP A 44 28.09 29.62 -3.90
N GLU A 45 28.52 29.85 -2.67
CA GLU A 45 27.75 30.58 -1.66
C GLU A 45 27.76 32.09 -1.92
N THR A 46 26.65 32.73 -1.63
CA THR A 46 26.53 34.19 -1.64
C THR A 46 25.70 34.66 -0.45
N GLY A 47 26.38 35.03 0.62
CA GLY A 47 25.75 35.34 1.91
C GLY A 47 25.11 34.09 2.53
N ASP A 48 23.81 34.17 2.82
CA ASP A 48 23.01 33.03 3.34
C ASP A 48 22.41 32.16 2.25
N ASP A 49 22.71 32.44 0.98
CA ASP A 49 22.19 31.75 -0.18
C ASP A 49 23.28 31.00 -0.96
N ARG A 50 22.86 30.14 -1.89
CA ARG A 50 23.68 29.53 -2.94
C ARG A 50 23.10 29.85 -4.31
N TYR A 51 23.98 29.97 -5.30
CA TYR A 51 23.52 30.04 -6.69
C TYR A 51 23.07 28.68 -7.16
N VAL A 52 21.96 28.66 -7.91
CA VAL A 52 21.45 27.45 -8.58
C VAL A 52 21.08 27.76 -10.01
N LYS A 53 21.26 26.75 -10.83
CA LYS A 53 20.91 26.79 -12.26
C LYS A 53 20.23 25.46 -12.63
N VAL A 54 19.19 25.53 -13.44
CA VAL A 54 18.43 24.35 -13.89
C VAL A 54 18.76 24.07 -15.35
N ASP A 55 19.17 22.83 -15.64
CA ASP A 55 19.53 22.36 -16.99
C ASP A 55 20.40 23.38 -17.76
N ASP A 56 20.11 23.59 -19.04
CA ASP A 56 20.80 24.53 -19.92
C ASP A 56 20.26 25.98 -19.83
N SER A 57 19.42 26.28 -18.83
CA SER A 57 18.91 27.64 -18.59
C SER A 57 20.07 28.65 -18.55
N LYS A 58 19.86 29.83 -19.09
CA LYS A 58 20.79 30.97 -18.94
C LYS A 58 20.56 31.75 -17.67
N GLU A 59 19.46 31.44 -16.97
CA GLU A 59 19.09 32.11 -15.74
C GLU A 59 19.74 31.41 -14.55
N VAL A 60 20.24 32.22 -13.61
CA VAL A 60 20.81 31.76 -12.36
C VAL A 60 19.96 32.35 -11.23
N TYR A 61 19.56 31.50 -10.34
CA TYR A 61 18.75 31.84 -9.18
C TYR A 61 19.58 31.73 -7.90
N THR A 62 19.08 32.28 -6.82
CA THR A 62 19.58 32.04 -5.47
C THR A 62 18.55 31.27 -4.68
N ILE A 63 19.00 30.34 -3.86
CA ILE A 63 18.20 29.59 -2.91
C ILE A 63 18.89 29.60 -1.56
N THR A 64 18.13 29.66 -0.47
CA THR A 64 18.72 29.65 0.86
C THR A 64 19.47 28.34 1.09
N LYS A 65 20.61 28.41 1.79
CA LYS A 65 21.44 27.23 2.10
C LYS A 65 20.62 26.14 2.80
N ASP A 66 19.80 26.53 3.76
CA ASP A 66 18.96 25.60 4.54
C ASP A 66 18.04 24.77 3.68
N SER A 67 17.56 25.33 2.55
CA SER A 67 16.68 24.59 1.63
C SER A 67 17.37 23.43 0.88
N LEU A 68 18.69 23.42 0.86
CA LEU A 68 19.48 22.39 0.18
C LEU A 68 20.22 21.47 1.15
N THR A 69 20.27 21.79 2.44
CA THR A 69 21.02 21.06 3.46
C THR A 69 20.62 19.60 3.49
N ASP A 70 19.33 19.31 3.54
CA ASP A 70 18.79 17.94 3.60
C ASP A 70 19.20 17.08 2.39
N ILE A 71 19.48 17.70 1.24
CA ILE A 71 19.89 16.99 0.03
C ILE A 71 21.42 16.91 -0.07
N LEU A 72 22.13 18.01 0.18
CA LEU A 72 23.57 18.09 -0.02
C LEU A 72 24.37 17.40 1.09
N ASP A 73 23.84 17.37 2.30
CA ASP A 73 24.46 16.73 3.45
C ASP A 73 23.99 15.27 3.64
N SER A 74 22.98 14.84 2.86
CA SER A 74 22.50 13.46 2.91
C SER A 74 23.54 12.48 2.41
N THR A 75 23.59 11.35 3.08
CA THR A 75 24.36 10.18 2.69
C THR A 75 23.42 9.12 2.11
N ILE A 76 23.95 8.10 1.47
CA ILE A 76 23.14 7.00 0.93
C ILE A 76 22.33 6.30 2.02
N SER A 77 22.84 6.32 3.25
CA SER A 77 22.16 5.71 4.42
C SER A 77 20.84 6.41 4.76
N ASP A 78 20.72 7.70 4.48
CA ASP A 78 19.50 8.48 4.77
C ASP A 78 18.33 8.12 3.86
N PHE A 79 18.63 7.42 2.75
CA PHE A 79 17.64 6.93 1.77
C PHE A 79 17.33 5.44 1.90
N TYR A 80 17.93 4.73 2.85
CA TYR A 80 17.61 3.33 3.08
C TYR A 80 16.23 3.19 3.71
N SER A 81 15.44 2.23 3.20
CA SER A 81 14.24 1.81 3.91
C SER A 81 14.63 1.18 5.24
N LEU A 82 14.00 1.64 6.32
CA LEU A 82 14.14 1.08 7.67
C LEU A 82 13.05 0.06 8.00
N THR A 83 12.13 -0.21 7.07
CA THR A 83 11.20 -1.34 7.19
C THR A 83 12.00 -2.63 7.07
N VAL A 84 11.91 -3.46 8.08
CA VAL A 84 12.73 -4.69 8.18
C VAL A 84 12.30 -5.69 7.12
N ASN A 85 11.01 -6.02 7.09
CA ASN A 85 10.41 -6.92 6.12
C ASN A 85 8.99 -6.45 5.84
N TYR A 86 8.55 -6.67 4.61
CA TYR A 86 7.18 -6.37 4.23
C TYR A 86 6.70 -7.41 3.22
N VAL A 87 5.68 -8.15 3.62
CA VAL A 87 4.88 -8.98 2.74
C VAL A 87 3.43 -8.64 3.03
N SER A 88 2.66 -8.25 2.00
CA SER A 88 1.25 -7.97 2.19
C SER A 88 0.52 -9.24 2.63
N VAL A 89 -0.43 -9.12 3.56
CA VAL A 89 -1.25 -10.27 3.98
C VAL A 89 -2.04 -10.86 2.79
N ASN A 90 -2.35 -10.03 1.80
CA ASN A 90 -3.04 -10.48 0.58
C ASN A 90 -2.15 -11.39 -0.30
N ASP A 91 -0.85 -11.19 -0.23
CA ASP A 91 0.14 -11.93 -1.01
C ASP A 91 0.76 -13.10 -0.20
N LEU A 92 0.47 -13.18 1.11
CA LEU A 92 0.99 -14.24 1.98
C LEU A 92 0.28 -15.57 1.70
N ASP A 93 1.03 -16.64 1.47
CA ASP A 93 0.56 -18.03 1.39
C ASP A 93 0.74 -18.73 2.75
N SER A 94 1.95 -18.65 3.31
CA SER A 94 2.22 -19.16 4.64
C SER A 94 3.32 -18.40 5.36
N LEU A 95 3.36 -18.52 6.69
CA LEU A 95 4.37 -17.96 7.58
C LEU A 95 4.85 -19.02 8.55
N GLU A 96 6.13 -19.44 8.41
CA GLU A 96 6.77 -20.28 9.42
C GLU A 96 7.45 -19.39 10.47
N ILE A 97 7.24 -19.72 11.75
CA ILE A 97 7.77 -19.01 12.90
C ILE A 97 8.59 -19.98 13.71
N LYS A 98 9.86 -19.67 13.96
CA LYS A 98 10.72 -20.44 14.85
C LYS A 98 11.19 -19.56 15.99
N SER A 99 11.04 -20.04 17.20
CA SER A 99 11.46 -19.35 18.42
C SER A 99 11.78 -20.35 19.53
N ASP A 100 12.25 -19.85 20.65
CA ASP A 100 12.48 -20.67 21.85
C ASP A 100 11.17 -21.29 22.40
N ASP A 101 10.03 -20.71 22.08
CA ASP A 101 8.70 -21.19 22.51
C ASP A 101 8.14 -22.31 21.63
N GLY A 102 8.78 -22.58 20.49
CA GLY A 102 8.41 -23.62 19.53
C GLY A 102 8.41 -23.14 18.09
N ASP A 103 8.20 -24.11 17.20
CA ASP A 103 8.06 -23.87 15.76
C ASP A 103 6.58 -23.97 15.41
N HIS A 104 6.05 -22.96 14.73
CA HIS A 104 4.66 -22.89 14.31
C HIS A 104 4.55 -22.47 12.85
N THR A 105 3.49 -22.90 12.19
CA THR A 105 3.18 -22.48 10.82
C THR A 105 1.78 -21.91 10.77
N VAL A 106 1.65 -20.73 10.17
CA VAL A 106 0.37 -20.12 9.83
C VAL A 106 0.15 -20.27 8.33
N ASP A 107 -0.92 -20.93 7.94
CA ASP A 107 -1.36 -21.06 6.56
C ASP A 107 -2.52 -20.10 6.28
N VAL A 108 -2.51 -19.49 5.11
CA VAL A 108 -3.57 -18.56 4.66
C VAL A 108 -4.46 -19.27 3.67
N VAL A 109 -5.65 -19.63 4.11
CA VAL A 109 -6.65 -20.36 3.30
C VAL A 109 -7.58 -19.36 2.61
N ARG A 110 -7.68 -19.44 1.29
CA ARG A 110 -8.55 -18.58 0.47
C ARG A 110 -9.56 -19.42 -0.26
N GLU A 111 -10.84 -19.23 0.06
CA GLU A 111 -11.95 -19.90 -0.61
C GLU A 111 -12.72 -18.90 -1.48
N THR A 112 -12.79 -19.16 -2.77
CA THR A 112 -13.59 -18.35 -3.69
C THR A 112 -14.92 -19.04 -3.94
N VAL A 113 -16.00 -18.42 -3.46
CA VAL A 113 -17.37 -18.85 -3.76
C VAL A 113 -17.80 -18.14 -5.03
N LYS A 114 -18.00 -18.91 -6.08
CA LYS A 114 -18.59 -18.39 -7.31
C LYS A 114 -20.06 -18.09 -7.06
N ALA A 115 -20.50 -16.92 -7.50
CA ALA A 115 -21.92 -16.62 -7.55
C ALA A 115 -22.57 -17.61 -8.54
N GLU A 116 -23.39 -18.53 -8.02
CA GLU A 116 -24.21 -19.40 -8.88
C GLU A 116 -25.28 -18.53 -9.52
N ASP A 117 -25.36 -18.58 -10.85
CA ASP A 117 -26.51 -18.05 -11.59
C ASP A 117 -27.76 -18.77 -11.04
N GLU A 118 -28.59 -18.07 -10.29
CA GLU A 118 -29.91 -18.59 -9.91
C GLU A 118 -30.75 -18.75 -11.20
N GLU A 119 -30.75 -19.97 -11.75
CA GLU A 119 -31.74 -20.32 -12.76
C GLU A 119 -33.12 -20.12 -12.14
N GLU A 120 -33.89 -19.16 -12.70
CA GLU A 120 -35.27 -18.90 -12.36
C GLU A 120 -36.07 -20.20 -12.40
N SER A 121 -36.40 -20.74 -11.26
CA SER A 121 -37.42 -21.76 -11.11
C SER A 121 -38.76 -21.06 -10.95
N ASP A 122 -39.42 -20.84 -12.06
CA ASP A 122 -40.86 -20.55 -12.10
C ASP A 122 -41.63 -21.60 -11.28
N THR A 123 -42.08 -21.19 -10.11
CA THR A 123 -43.14 -21.90 -9.41
C THR A 123 -44.24 -20.91 -9.05
N ASP A 124 -45.20 -20.77 -9.94
CA ASP A 124 -46.55 -20.30 -9.65
C ASP A 124 -47.10 -21.02 -8.42
N THR A 125 -47.41 -20.29 -7.36
CA THR A 125 -48.43 -20.69 -6.41
C THR A 125 -49.13 -19.46 -5.86
N ASP A 126 -50.28 -19.29 -6.36
CA ASP A 126 -51.40 -18.44 -5.99
C ASP A 126 -51.84 -18.65 -4.51
N THR A 127 -52.38 -17.59 -3.93
CA THR A 127 -53.49 -17.54 -2.97
C THR A 127 -53.23 -17.03 -1.55
N SER A 128 -53.76 -15.84 -1.39
CA SER A 128 -54.70 -15.31 -0.35
C SER A 128 -54.19 -14.99 1.06
N ASP A 129 -54.34 -13.72 1.30
CA ASP A 129 -55.21 -13.02 2.29
C ASP A 129 -55.03 -13.23 3.82
N GLU A 130 -55.13 -12.10 4.40
CA GLU A 130 -55.66 -11.59 5.67
C GLU A 130 -54.66 -11.14 6.72
N GLU A 131 -54.59 -9.83 6.78
CA GLU A 131 -55.12 -8.86 7.79
C GLU A 131 -54.53 -8.93 9.20
N ASN A 132 -54.02 -7.82 9.57
CA ASN A 132 -54.45 -6.93 10.67
C ASN A 132 -53.43 -6.59 11.77
N THR A 133 -53.18 -5.29 11.84
CA THR A 133 -53.06 -4.38 13.01
C THR A 133 -52.00 -4.68 14.09
N ASP A 134 -51.31 -3.76 14.66
CA ASP A 134 -51.46 -2.34 14.99
C ASP A 134 -50.26 -1.85 15.78
N GLU A 135 -49.99 -0.57 15.64
CA GLU A 135 -49.40 0.42 16.59
C GLU A 135 -48.04 0.15 17.24
N SER A 136 -47.09 1.02 17.29
CA SER A 136 -47.04 2.46 17.55
C SER A 136 -45.62 2.92 17.78
N SER A 137 -45.35 4.08 17.23
CA SER A 137 -44.57 5.23 17.72
C SER A 137 -43.06 5.21 17.66
N ALA A 138 -42.55 6.03 16.76
CA ALA A 138 -42.07 7.43 16.84
C ALA A 138 -40.68 7.54 17.46
N GLU A 139 -39.75 8.31 17.00
CA GLU A 139 -39.57 9.53 16.23
C GLU A 139 -38.11 9.63 15.77
N THR A 140 -37.95 10.17 14.64
CA THR A 140 -37.31 11.36 14.07
C THR A 140 -35.79 11.35 14.11
N SER A 141 -35.08 11.67 13.08
CA SER A 141 -35.02 12.64 12.00
C SER A 141 -33.65 12.40 11.29
N ASP A 142 -33.36 12.63 10.11
CA ASP A 142 -33.60 13.61 9.09
C ASP A 142 -32.48 13.50 8.05
N GLU A 143 -32.88 13.53 6.80
CA GLU A 143 -32.16 13.96 5.57
C GLU A 143 -30.80 13.34 5.20
N SER A 144 -30.67 12.63 4.08
CA SER A 144 -30.64 13.24 2.73
C SER A 144 -30.69 12.17 1.66
N SER A 145 -31.65 12.30 0.79
CA SER A 145 -31.84 11.55 -0.45
C SER A 145 -30.74 11.82 -1.45
N ALA A 146 -30.19 10.77 -2.04
CA ALA A 146 -29.83 10.78 -3.44
C ALA A 146 -30.12 9.39 -4.02
N ASP A 147 -31.23 9.28 -4.70
CA ASP A 147 -31.51 8.23 -5.65
C ASP A 147 -30.38 8.16 -6.67
N VAL A 148 -29.68 7.04 -6.73
CA VAL A 148 -29.06 6.56 -7.95
C VAL A 148 -29.46 5.10 -8.09
N ASP A 149 -30.57 4.92 -8.77
CA ASP A 149 -30.92 3.68 -9.43
C ASP A 149 -29.84 3.36 -10.46
N SER A 150 -29.04 2.34 -10.18
CA SER A 150 -28.25 1.64 -11.16
C SER A 150 -28.07 0.21 -10.63
N SER A 151 -29.09 -0.59 -10.86
CA SER A 151 -28.99 -2.03 -10.75
C SER A 151 -28.12 -2.55 -11.90
N ASP A 152 -26.82 -2.61 -11.67
CA ASP A 152 -25.94 -3.52 -12.37
C ASP A 152 -25.51 -4.58 -11.33
N GLU A 153 -26.31 -5.62 -11.20
CA GLU A 153 -25.96 -6.81 -10.42
C GLU A 153 -24.85 -7.56 -11.17
N THR A 154 -23.63 -7.05 -11.07
CA THR A 154 -22.46 -7.86 -11.33
C THR A 154 -22.34 -8.84 -10.18
N THR A 155 -22.73 -10.07 -10.41
CA THR A 155 -22.43 -11.21 -9.53
C THR A 155 -20.93 -11.37 -9.47
N SER A 156 -20.30 -10.75 -8.47
CA SER A 156 -18.87 -10.88 -8.27
C SER A 156 -18.57 -12.07 -7.38
N ASP A 157 -17.60 -12.88 -7.78
CA ASP A 157 -17.06 -13.95 -6.95
C ASP A 157 -16.62 -13.39 -5.60
N THR A 158 -17.04 -14.02 -4.51
CA THR A 158 -16.67 -13.62 -3.15
C THR A 158 -15.53 -14.51 -2.67
N THR A 159 -14.37 -13.91 -2.37
CA THR A 159 -13.24 -14.61 -1.75
C THR A 159 -13.26 -14.41 -0.25
N THR A 160 -13.35 -15.49 0.50
CA THR A 160 -13.20 -15.51 1.96
C THR A 160 -11.80 -15.96 2.33
N THR A 161 -11.15 -15.25 3.23
CA THR A 161 -9.83 -15.58 3.74
C THR A 161 -9.96 -16.05 5.19
N SER A 162 -9.33 -17.17 5.52
CA SER A 162 -9.20 -17.69 6.87
C SER A 162 -7.74 -18.09 7.15
N TYR A 163 -7.42 -18.30 8.40
CA TYR A 163 -6.06 -18.60 8.85
C TYR A 163 -6.05 -19.89 9.66
N GLU A 164 -5.02 -20.69 9.50
CA GLU A 164 -4.81 -21.93 10.25
C GLU A 164 -3.43 -21.88 10.93
N LEU A 165 -3.36 -22.20 12.21
CA LEU A 165 -2.12 -22.37 12.97
C LEU A 165 -1.88 -23.87 13.17
N ASP A 166 -0.83 -24.40 12.58
CA ASP A 166 -0.47 -25.83 12.62
C ASP A 166 -1.63 -26.74 12.18
N GLY A 167 -2.49 -26.26 11.28
CA GLY A 167 -3.64 -26.96 10.74
C GLY A 167 -4.91 -26.87 11.61
N GLU A 168 -4.94 -26.01 12.62
CA GLU A 168 -6.12 -25.69 13.42
C GLU A 168 -6.59 -24.26 13.11
N GLU A 169 -7.90 -24.02 13.12
CA GLU A 169 -8.47 -22.70 12.83
C GLU A 169 -7.92 -21.64 13.78
N LEU A 170 -7.42 -20.52 13.23
CA LEU A 170 -6.84 -19.43 13.95
C LEU A 170 -7.77 -18.21 13.94
N ASP A 171 -7.91 -17.56 15.11
CA ASP A 171 -8.65 -16.29 15.23
C ASP A 171 -8.00 -15.20 14.36
N GLU A 172 -8.78 -14.68 13.39
CA GLU A 172 -8.33 -13.66 12.43
C GLU A 172 -7.81 -12.41 13.13
N SER A 173 -8.46 -11.97 14.21
CA SER A 173 -8.05 -10.77 14.95
C SER A 173 -6.71 -10.97 15.65
N ALA A 174 -6.47 -12.16 16.19
CA ALA A 174 -5.20 -12.51 16.84
C ALA A 174 -4.06 -12.53 15.81
N PHE A 175 -4.27 -13.21 14.68
CA PHE A 175 -3.30 -13.25 13.60
C PHE A 175 -3.01 -11.85 13.05
N THR A 176 -4.03 -11.09 12.71
CA THR A 176 -3.88 -9.74 12.15
C THR A 176 -3.13 -8.81 13.11
N THR A 177 -3.38 -8.91 14.42
CA THR A 177 -2.67 -8.12 15.44
C THR A 177 -1.17 -8.45 15.47
N PHE A 178 -0.83 -9.73 15.48
CA PHE A 178 0.56 -10.20 15.42
C PHE A 178 1.21 -9.82 14.10
N TYR A 179 0.57 -10.14 12.98
CA TYR A 179 1.13 -9.93 11.64
C TYR A 179 1.39 -8.45 11.34
N ASN A 180 0.48 -7.57 11.73
CA ASN A 180 0.68 -6.13 11.60
C ASN A 180 1.91 -5.62 12.38
N LYS A 181 2.17 -6.16 13.57
CA LYS A 181 3.40 -5.81 14.31
C LYS A 181 4.65 -6.31 13.60
N LEU A 182 4.58 -7.49 12.99
CA LEU A 182 5.70 -8.10 12.27
C LEU A 182 6.06 -7.33 11.00
N ILE A 183 5.10 -7.01 10.14
CA ILE A 183 5.36 -6.34 8.87
C ILE A 183 5.60 -4.82 9.00
N ASN A 184 5.15 -4.21 10.08
CA ASN A 184 5.42 -2.80 10.38
C ASN A 184 6.65 -2.61 11.28
N MET A 185 7.44 -3.68 11.47
CA MET A 185 8.68 -3.59 12.22
C MET A 185 9.64 -2.60 11.55
N THR A 186 9.96 -1.53 12.28
CA THR A 186 10.87 -0.48 11.80
C THR A 186 12.17 -0.53 12.58
N ALA A 187 13.27 -0.53 11.87
CA ALA A 187 14.60 -0.48 12.43
C ALA A 187 14.97 0.93 12.87
N GLN A 188 15.88 1.02 13.82
CA GLN A 188 16.55 2.26 14.20
C GLN A 188 17.60 2.65 13.15
N GLU A 189 18.27 1.64 12.58
CA GLU A 189 19.35 1.81 11.63
C GLU A 189 19.47 0.56 10.75
N ARG A 190 19.97 0.74 9.51
CA ARG A 190 20.45 -0.35 8.68
C ARG A 190 21.97 -0.35 8.70
N LEU A 191 22.59 -1.47 9.11
CA LEU A 191 24.03 -1.60 9.12
C LEU A 191 24.59 -1.57 7.70
N THR A 192 25.64 -0.82 7.50
CA THR A 192 26.40 -0.73 6.24
C THR A 192 27.69 -1.53 6.29
N GLU A 193 28.10 -1.93 7.48
CA GLU A 193 29.27 -2.76 7.71
C GLU A 193 28.92 -4.24 7.65
N GLU A 194 29.91 -5.07 7.32
CA GLU A 194 29.74 -6.52 7.31
C GLU A 194 29.41 -7.02 8.71
N TYR A 195 28.26 -7.69 8.85
CA TYR A 195 27.81 -8.28 10.09
C TYR A 195 27.77 -9.81 9.96
N THR A 196 28.33 -10.50 10.95
CA THR A 196 28.23 -11.95 11.08
C THR A 196 27.49 -12.26 12.38
N PRO A 197 26.33 -12.94 12.32
CA PRO A 197 25.61 -13.34 13.52
C PRO A 197 26.47 -14.22 14.44
N ASP A 198 26.34 -14.02 15.74
CA ASP A 198 26.96 -14.87 16.78
C ASP A 198 25.85 -15.64 17.49
N GLY A 199 25.84 -16.97 17.31
CA GLY A 199 24.85 -17.85 17.91
C GLY A 199 23.66 -18.18 17.00
N GLU A 200 22.59 -18.67 17.62
CA GLU A 200 21.33 -19.03 16.96
C GLU A 200 20.38 -17.82 16.95
N ALA A 201 19.52 -17.74 15.94
CA ALA A 201 18.50 -16.71 15.88
C ALA A 201 17.48 -16.90 17.01
N ALA A 202 17.15 -15.84 17.73
CA ALA A 202 16.09 -15.86 18.74
C ALA A 202 14.70 -16.02 18.10
N TYR A 203 14.54 -15.45 16.88
CA TYR A 203 13.34 -15.63 16.07
C TYR A 203 13.73 -15.78 14.61
N THR A 204 13.04 -16.67 13.91
CA THR A 204 13.11 -16.79 12.46
C THR A 204 11.69 -16.76 11.90
N PHE A 205 11.45 -15.87 10.95
CA PHE A 205 10.20 -15.74 10.21
C PHE A 205 10.48 -16.06 8.75
N LEU A 206 9.88 -17.12 8.23
CA LEU A 206 9.93 -17.45 6.81
C LEU A 206 8.56 -17.17 6.20
N PHE A 207 8.51 -16.15 5.36
CA PHE A 207 7.34 -15.78 4.58
C PHE A 207 7.38 -16.49 3.24
N LYS A 208 6.30 -17.10 2.86
CA LYS A 208 6.07 -17.61 1.52
C LYS A 208 4.89 -16.87 0.91
N ASP A 209 5.09 -16.31 -0.26
CA ASP A 209 4.03 -15.60 -0.96
C ASP A 209 3.25 -16.52 -1.92
N THR A 210 2.12 -16.03 -2.44
CA THR A 210 1.26 -16.74 -3.39
C THR A 210 1.94 -17.07 -4.72
N ASP A 211 3.03 -16.38 -5.05
CA ASP A 211 3.87 -16.65 -6.23
C ASP A 211 4.94 -17.72 -5.95
N GLY A 212 5.07 -18.13 -4.68
CA GLY A 212 6.04 -19.13 -4.22
C GLY A 212 7.43 -18.56 -3.92
N ASN A 213 7.58 -17.23 -3.83
CA ASN A 213 8.82 -16.64 -3.37
C ASN A 213 8.93 -16.76 -1.83
N GLU A 214 10.14 -16.92 -1.37
CA GLU A 214 10.42 -17.05 0.07
C GLU A 214 11.28 -15.86 0.53
N THR A 215 10.90 -15.29 1.67
CA THR A 215 11.67 -14.26 2.37
C THR A 215 11.86 -14.66 3.80
N THR A 216 13.11 -14.69 4.24
CA THR A 216 13.45 -15.02 5.64
C THR A 216 13.92 -13.78 6.37
N ALA A 217 13.43 -13.59 7.59
CA ALA A 217 13.90 -12.60 8.54
C ALA A 217 14.36 -13.30 9.82
N GLU A 218 15.64 -13.16 10.15
CA GLU A 218 16.25 -13.78 11.32
C GLU A 218 16.70 -12.72 12.31
N TYR A 219 16.31 -12.85 13.58
CA TYR A 219 16.59 -11.90 14.64
C TYR A 219 17.63 -12.47 15.61
N TYR A 220 18.80 -11.86 15.64
CA TYR A 220 19.92 -12.24 16.51
C TYR A 220 20.09 -11.22 17.63
N GLU A 221 20.47 -11.66 18.82
CA GLU A 221 20.86 -10.73 19.87
C GLU A 221 22.10 -9.92 19.44
N TYR A 222 21.97 -8.58 19.43
CA TYR A 222 23.07 -7.70 19.03
C TYR A 222 23.75 -7.07 20.24
N ASP A 223 22.98 -6.37 21.06
CA ASP A 223 23.47 -5.75 22.30
C ASP A 223 22.35 -5.69 23.36
N THR A 224 22.52 -4.82 24.38
CA THR A 224 21.52 -4.66 25.45
C THR A 224 20.19 -4.13 24.96
N ASN A 225 20.18 -3.32 23.88
CA ASN A 225 19.00 -2.58 23.43
C ASN A 225 18.44 -3.07 22.11
N PHE A 226 19.25 -3.77 21.29
CA PHE A 226 18.90 -4.11 19.93
C PHE A 226 19.03 -5.61 19.63
N TYR A 227 18.19 -6.05 18.68
CA TYR A 227 18.43 -7.23 17.85
C TYR A 227 18.99 -6.80 16.50
N ALA A 228 19.81 -7.63 15.89
CA ALA A 228 20.15 -7.55 14.49
C ALA A 228 19.17 -8.43 13.70
N ALA A 229 18.32 -7.79 12.92
CA ALA A 229 17.41 -8.49 12.01
C ALA A 229 18.08 -8.61 10.64
N VAL A 230 18.34 -9.84 10.22
CA VAL A 230 18.97 -10.21 8.96
C VAL A 230 17.89 -10.61 7.96
N VAL A 231 17.81 -9.87 6.83
CA VAL A 231 16.86 -10.14 5.74
C VAL A 231 17.62 -10.11 4.42
N GLY A 232 17.90 -11.27 3.86
CA GLY A 232 18.74 -11.42 2.69
C GLY A 232 20.16 -10.89 2.95
N ASP A 233 20.57 -9.87 2.19
CA ASP A 233 21.88 -9.18 2.33
C ASP A 233 21.86 -7.97 3.26
N LYS A 234 20.72 -7.70 3.90
CA LYS A 234 20.50 -6.51 4.71
C LYS A 234 20.46 -6.85 6.19
N VAL A 235 21.04 -5.99 7.01
CA VAL A 235 21.02 -6.13 8.45
C VAL A 235 20.47 -4.85 9.08
N TYR A 236 19.50 -5.00 9.95
CA TYR A 236 18.78 -3.92 10.59
C TYR A 236 18.91 -3.99 12.10
N LEU A 237 19.12 -2.87 12.77
CA LEU A 237 19.06 -2.79 14.22
C LEU A 237 17.64 -2.49 14.67
N VAL A 238 17.00 -3.46 15.30
CA VAL A 238 15.63 -3.36 15.80
C VAL A 238 15.62 -3.28 17.32
N ASN A 239 14.87 -2.32 17.87
CA ASN A 239 14.78 -2.15 19.32
C ASN A 239 14.16 -3.39 19.98
N LYS A 240 14.79 -3.89 21.07
CA LYS A 240 14.29 -5.04 21.84
C LYS A 240 12.89 -4.85 22.40
N MET A 241 12.46 -3.60 22.65
CA MET A 241 11.08 -3.32 23.08
C MET A 241 10.07 -3.64 21.99
N ASN A 242 10.38 -3.29 20.73
CA ASN A 242 9.49 -3.62 19.60
C ASN A 242 9.39 -5.13 19.39
N VAL A 243 10.53 -5.82 19.49
CA VAL A 243 10.55 -7.29 19.40
C VAL A 243 9.80 -7.93 20.55
N LYS A 244 9.89 -7.36 21.77
CA LYS A 244 9.09 -7.82 22.90
C LYS A 244 7.58 -7.67 22.65
N GLU A 245 7.15 -6.53 22.13
CA GLU A 245 5.74 -6.31 21.78
C GLU A 245 5.25 -7.26 20.68
N LEU A 246 6.13 -7.59 19.73
CA LEU A 246 5.86 -8.62 18.73
C LEU A 246 5.69 -9.98 19.38
N ASN A 247 6.61 -10.35 20.29
CA ASN A 247 6.53 -11.61 21.02
C ASN A 247 5.27 -11.69 21.89
N ASP A 248 4.90 -10.61 22.59
CA ASP A 248 3.68 -10.59 23.38
C ASP A 248 2.44 -10.87 22.49
N ALA A 249 2.36 -10.28 21.29
CA ALA A 249 1.29 -10.55 20.33
C ALA A 249 1.34 -11.98 19.75
N TYR A 250 2.54 -12.50 19.52
CA TYR A 250 2.73 -13.91 19.13
C TYR A 250 2.24 -14.88 20.20
N GLN A 251 2.59 -14.64 21.47
CA GLN A 251 2.11 -15.46 22.59
C GLN A 251 0.58 -15.39 22.73
N ASP A 252 -0.01 -14.22 22.55
CA ASP A 252 -1.46 -14.05 22.55
C ASP A 252 -2.13 -14.84 21.41
N MET A 253 -1.49 -14.93 20.25
CA MET A 253 -1.97 -15.67 19.10
C MET A 253 -1.95 -17.18 19.31
N ILE A 254 -0.83 -17.75 19.79
CA ILE A 254 -0.69 -19.20 19.94
C ILE A 254 -1.39 -19.79 21.18
N ASN A 255 -1.80 -18.96 22.14
CA ASN A 255 -2.46 -19.40 23.38
C ASN A 255 -3.99 -19.17 23.40
N ARG A 256 -4.60 -18.83 22.28
CA ARG A 256 -6.06 -18.60 22.16
C ARG A 256 -6.86 -19.82 21.80
#